data_db02954b9d6c6794881340de06bc2e51
#
_entry.id   db02954b9d6c6794881340de06bc2e51
#
_cell.length_a   1.000
_cell.length_b   1.000
_cell.length_c   1.000
_cell.angle_alpha   90.00
_cell.angle_beta   90.00
_cell.angle_gamma   90.00
#
_symmetry.space_group_name_H-M   'P 1'
#
loop_
_entity.id
_entity.type
_entity.pdbx_description
1 polymer ?
#
loop_
_entity_poly.entity_id
_entity_poly.type
_entity_poly.pdbx_seq_one_letter_code
_entity_poly.pdbx_strand_id
1 'polypeptide(L)'
;MSYKVTFIPDAVQDYKKLDGSIRKEVNKRIDELEENPLIGKKLGNKFNIDLTGFYKLYVHNKKIRIVYRLITPEKIEIVEIWGIGKREKEEIYKIVGKRLGDS
;
A
#
# COMPACT_ATOMS: atom_id res chain seq x y z
N MET A 1 -15.07 9.66 10.39
CA MET A 1 -15.65 8.80 9.34
C MET A 1 -14.66 7.76 8.93
N SER A 2 -15.08 6.51 8.83
CA SER A 2 -14.18 5.47 8.35
C SER A 2 -14.20 5.37 6.84
N TYR A 3 -13.06 5.03 6.29
CA TYR A 3 -12.87 4.80 4.87
C TYR A 3 -12.78 3.31 4.63
N LYS A 4 -13.25 2.86 3.49
CA LYS A 4 -13.19 1.44 3.14
C LYS A 4 -11.80 1.10 2.61
N VAL A 5 -11.16 0.09 3.19
CA VAL A 5 -9.87 -0.41 2.70
C VAL A 5 -10.10 -1.71 1.93
N THR A 6 -9.60 -1.75 0.71
CA THR A 6 -9.69 -2.93 -0.15
C THR A 6 -8.30 -3.32 -0.65
N PHE A 7 -8.16 -4.54 -1.10
CA PHE A 7 -6.91 -5.07 -1.65
C PHE A 7 -7.16 -5.48 -3.10
N ILE A 8 -6.22 -5.18 -3.99
CA ILE A 8 -6.24 -5.84 -5.29
C ILE A 8 -5.84 -7.31 -5.07
N PRO A 9 -6.23 -8.23 -5.97
CA PRO A 9 -5.94 -9.67 -5.77
C PRO A 9 -4.48 -9.99 -5.50
N ASP A 10 -3.56 -9.35 -6.20
CA ASP A 10 -2.13 -9.57 -6.00
C ASP A 10 -1.67 -9.14 -4.61
N ALA A 11 -2.24 -8.07 -4.07
CA ALA A 11 -1.91 -7.60 -2.72
C ALA A 11 -2.44 -8.54 -1.65
N VAL A 12 -3.56 -9.21 -1.90
CA VAL A 12 -4.06 -10.27 -1.01
C VAL A 12 -3.02 -11.37 -0.88
N GLN A 13 -2.41 -11.77 -1.99
CA GLN A 13 -1.36 -12.80 -1.97
C GLN A 13 -0.13 -12.33 -1.20
N ASP A 14 0.26 -11.06 -1.35
CA ASP A 14 1.35 -10.49 -0.56
C ASP A 14 1.05 -10.61 0.94
N TYR A 15 -0.18 -10.27 1.33
CA TYR A 15 -0.61 -10.31 2.72
C TYR A 15 -0.53 -11.74 3.27
N LYS A 16 -1.00 -12.72 2.50
CA LYS A 16 -1.01 -14.12 2.92
C LYS A 16 0.39 -14.69 3.15
N LYS A 17 1.39 -14.17 2.45
CA LYS A 17 2.78 -14.61 2.58
C LYS A 17 3.48 -14.04 3.81
N LEU A 18 2.89 -13.06 4.46
CA LEU A 18 3.49 -12.42 5.63
C LEU A 18 3.46 -13.36 6.83
N ASP A 19 4.49 -13.26 7.65
CA ASP A 19 4.54 -13.88 8.96
C ASP A 19 3.38 -13.35 9.82
N GLY A 20 2.86 -14.18 10.71
CA GLY A 20 1.71 -13.81 11.55
C GLY A 20 1.92 -12.56 12.39
N SER A 21 3.12 -12.38 12.94
CA SER A 21 3.43 -11.17 13.71
C SER A 21 3.43 -9.92 12.83
N ILE A 22 3.94 -10.03 11.60
CA ILE A 22 3.93 -8.92 10.66
C ILE A 22 2.51 -8.63 10.20
N ARG A 23 1.69 -9.65 9.96
CA ARG A 23 0.29 -9.44 9.60
C ARG A 23 -0.46 -8.65 10.66
N LYS A 24 -0.19 -8.90 11.94
CA LYS A 24 -0.81 -8.13 13.03
C LYS A 24 -0.45 -6.65 12.93
N GLU A 25 0.81 -6.35 12.65
CA GLU A 25 1.25 -4.97 12.49
C GLU A 25 0.63 -4.33 11.25
N VAL A 26 0.53 -5.08 10.15
CA VAL A 26 -0.14 -4.60 8.93
C VAL A 26 -1.61 -4.31 9.22
N ASN A 27 -2.30 -5.22 9.93
CA ASN A 27 -3.70 -5.01 10.29
C ASN A 27 -3.89 -3.73 11.10
N LYS A 28 -2.99 -3.46 12.03
CA LYS A 28 -3.04 -2.25 12.84
C LYS A 28 -2.89 -0.99 11.96
N ARG A 29 -1.98 -1.03 10.98
CA ARG A 29 -1.81 0.09 10.06
C ARG A 29 -3.01 0.26 9.14
N ILE A 30 -3.64 -0.84 8.74
CA ILE A 30 -4.88 -0.79 7.95
C ILE A 30 -6.00 -0.11 8.74
N ASP A 31 -6.11 -0.42 10.04
CA ASP A 31 -7.09 0.25 10.90
C ASP A 31 -6.83 1.76 10.96
N GLU A 32 -5.57 2.16 11.00
CA GLU A 32 -5.21 3.58 10.97
C GLU A 32 -5.59 4.22 9.63
N LEU A 33 -5.43 3.50 8.52
CA LEU A 33 -5.83 3.99 7.20
C LEU A 33 -7.34 4.18 7.09
N GLU A 34 -8.13 3.34 7.76
CA GLU A 34 -9.59 3.50 7.80
C GLU A 34 -10.00 4.81 8.47
N GLU A 35 -9.21 5.28 9.43
CA GLU A 35 -9.47 6.53 10.12
C GLU A 35 -8.86 7.74 9.40
N ASN A 36 -7.67 7.58 8.82
CA ASN A 36 -6.98 8.65 8.11
C ASN A 36 -6.17 8.10 6.94
N PRO A 37 -6.70 8.15 5.73
CA PRO A 37 -6.00 7.60 4.56
C PRO A 37 -4.79 8.41 4.11
N LEU A 38 -4.55 9.57 4.70
CA LEU A 38 -3.45 10.46 4.32
C LEU A 38 -2.21 10.33 5.21
N ILE A 39 -2.15 9.30 6.07
CA ILE A 39 -1.00 9.11 6.95
C ILE A 39 0.26 8.63 6.22
N GLY A 40 0.11 8.05 5.05
CA GLY A 40 1.26 7.63 4.25
C GLY A 40 1.93 8.79 3.54
N LYS A 41 3.11 8.52 3.00
CA LYS A 41 3.86 9.50 2.22
C LYS A 41 3.56 9.33 0.73
N LYS A 42 3.37 10.43 0.03
CA LYS A 42 3.13 10.41 -1.41
C LYS A 42 4.33 9.83 -2.14
N LEU A 43 4.04 8.99 -3.11
CA LEU A 43 5.03 8.53 -4.07
C LEU A 43 4.92 9.41 -5.32
N GLY A 44 6.00 9.51 -6.05
CA GLY A 44 5.97 10.16 -7.34
C GLY A 44 6.62 9.21 -8.33
N ASN A 45 7.54 9.71 -9.10
CA ASN A 45 8.32 8.89 -10.01
C ASN A 45 9.39 8.13 -9.23
N LYS A 46 9.39 6.79 -9.36
CA LYS A 46 10.38 5.92 -8.73
C LYS A 46 10.93 4.97 -9.80
N PHE A 47 12.24 5.02 -10.04
CA PHE A 47 12.88 4.15 -11.04
C PHE A 47 12.21 4.25 -12.42
N ASN A 48 11.88 5.47 -12.84
CA ASN A 48 11.15 5.74 -14.10
C ASN A 48 9.74 5.10 -14.11
N ILE A 49 9.19 4.78 -12.95
CA ILE A 49 7.83 4.28 -12.82
C ILE A 49 6.97 5.42 -12.26
N ASP A 50 5.90 5.74 -12.95
CA ASP A 50 4.98 6.77 -12.49
C ASP A 50 4.02 6.21 -11.46
N LEU A 51 4.29 6.51 -10.20
CA LEU A 51 3.45 6.12 -9.07
C LEU A 51 2.71 7.33 -8.47
N THR A 52 2.48 8.36 -9.30
CA THR A 52 1.69 9.52 -8.90
C THR A 52 0.31 9.07 -8.45
N GLY A 53 -0.14 9.58 -7.31
CA GLY A 53 -1.43 9.18 -6.72
C GLY A 53 -1.32 8.00 -5.77
N PHE A 54 -0.16 7.37 -5.69
CA PHE A 54 0.09 6.30 -4.74
C PHE A 54 0.79 6.83 -3.51
N TYR A 55 0.68 6.08 -2.42
CA TYR A 55 1.27 6.41 -1.12
C TYR A 55 1.99 5.19 -0.58
N LYS A 56 2.98 5.42 0.27
CA LYS A 56 3.66 4.36 1.02
C LYS A 56 3.44 4.54 2.50
N LEU A 57 3.34 3.43 3.22
CA LEU A 57 3.21 3.41 4.67
C LEU A 57 4.17 2.36 5.22
N TYR A 58 4.99 2.75 6.18
CA TYR A 58 5.95 1.83 6.78
C TYR A 58 5.32 0.96 7.85
N VAL A 59 5.79 -0.28 7.93
CA VAL A 59 5.40 -1.26 8.92
C VAL A 59 6.66 -1.98 9.40
N HIS A 60 6.62 -2.53 10.59
CA HIS A 60 7.68 -3.40 11.14
C HIS A 60 9.06 -2.73 11.10
N ASN A 61 9.19 -1.63 11.86
CA ASN A 61 10.43 -0.84 11.94
C ASN A 61 10.95 -0.42 10.56
N LYS A 62 10.04 -0.04 9.67
CA LYS A 62 10.34 0.40 8.31
C LYS A 62 10.86 -0.70 7.39
N LYS A 63 10.82 -1.97 7.83
CA LYS A 63 11.28 -3.10 7.00
C LYS A 63 10.26 -3.50 5.94
N ILE A 64 8.99 -3.23 6.17
CA ILE A 64 7.88 -3.57 5.28
C ILE A 64 7.20 -2.28 4.86
N ARG A 65 6.74 -2.24 3.62
CA ARG A 65 5.99 -1.11 3.07
C ARG A 65 4.65 -1.57 2.53
N ILE A 66 3.61 -0.79 2.81
CA ILE A 66 2.31 -0.93 2.18
C ILE A 66 2.24 0.16 1.12
N VAL A 67 1.94 -0.21 -0.10
CA VAL A 67 1.73 0.74 -1.21
C VAL A 67 0.25 0.76 -1.53
N TYR A 68 -0.37 1.93 -1.47
CA TYR A 68 -1.80 2.09 -1.67
C TYR A 68 -2.09 3.35 -2.47
N ARG A 69 -3.29 3.43 -3.01
CA ARG A 69 -3.80 4.65 -3.64
C ARG A 69 -5.19 4.95 -3.13
N LEU A 70 -5.61 6.18 -3.34
CA LEU A 70 -6.94 6.64 -2.96
C LEU A 70 -7.81 6.67 -4.21
N ILE A 71 -9.00 6.10 -4.09
CA ILE A 71 -9.98 6.10 -5.18
C ILE A 71 -11.00 7.19 -4.90
N THR A 72 -11.52 7.82 -5.94
CA THR A 72 -12.37 9.01 -5.91
C THR A 72 -11.65 10.17 -5.24
N PRO A 73 -10.72 10.84 -5.97
CA PRO A 73 -9.88 11.88 -5.39
C PRO A 73 -10.62 13.11 -4.87
N GLU A 74 -11.84 13.38 -5.36
CA GLU A 74 -12.63 14.51 -4.88
C GLU A 74 -13.32 14.20 -3.54
N LYS A 75 -13.66 12.93 -3.33
CA LYS A 75 -14.28 12.47 -2.11
C LYS A 75 -13.71 11.09 -1.80
N ILE A 76 -12.68 11.07 -0.97
CA ILE A 76 -11.97 9.83 -0.64
C ILE A 76 -12.95 8.88 0.05
N GLU A 77 -13.27 7.78 -0.59
CA GLU A 77 -14.15 6.75 -0.05
C GLU A 77 -13.43 5.42 0.12
N ILE A 78 -12.49 5.13 -0.76
CA ILE A 78 -11.83 3.83 -0.81
C ILE A 78 -10.32 4.01 -0.80
N VAL A 79 -9.66 3.27 0.08
CA VAL A 79 -8.21 3.09 0.10
C VAL A 79 -7.94 1.73 -0.53
N GLU A 80 -7.19 1.71 -1.62
CA GLU A 80 -6.94 0.48 -2.37
C GLU A 80 -5.48 0.08 -2.21
N ILE A 81 -5.24 -1.07 -1.58
CA ILE A 81 -3.88 -1.57 -1.34
C ILE A 81 -3.40 -2.34 -2.57
N TRP A 82 -2.27 -1.91 -3.11
CA TRP A 82 -1.68 -2.44 -4.33
C TRP A 82 -0.50 -3.38 -4.10
N GLY A 83 0.13 -3.29 -2.94
CA GLY A 83 1.23 -4.19 -2.64
C GLY A 83 1.70 -4.05 -1.21
N ILE A 84 2.24 -5.13 -0.67
CA ILE A 84 2.88 -5.17 0.64
C ILE A 84 4.18 -5.95 0.45
N GLY A 85 5.30 -5.34 0.76
CA GLY A 85 6.56 -5.99 0.53
C GLY A 85 7.72 -5.36 1.27
N LYS A 86 8.86 -6.02 1.17
CA LYS A 86 10.07 -5.59 1.85
C LYS A 86 10.59 -4.27 1.29
N ARG A 87 11.13 -3.45 2.16
CA ARG A 87 11.80 -2.21 1.80
C ARG A 87 13.05 -2.45 0.97
N GLU A 88 13.72 -3.58 1.19
CA GLU A 88 15.01 -3.89 0.61
C GLU A 88 15.00 -3.75 -0.91
N LYS A 89 15.96 -2.97 -1.44
CA LYS A 89 16.10 -2.66 -2.87
C LYS A 89 14.86 -2.03 -3.50
N GLU A 90 13.93 -1.59 -2.66
CA GLU A 90 12.69 -0.95 -3.10
C GLU A 90 11.91 -1.77 -4.13
N GLU A 91 12.00 -3.09 -4.04
CA GLU A 91 11.36 -4.00 -4.97
C GLU A 91 9.85 -3.83 -5.05
N ILE A 92 9.21 -3.48 -3.93
CA ILE A 92 7.76 -3.32 -3.91
C ILE A 92 7.27 -2.28 -4.92
N TYR A 93 8.04 -1.22 -5.14
CA TYR A 93 7.64 -0.19 -6.10
C TYR A 93 7.68 -0.72 -7.54
N LYS A 94 8.67 -1.53 -7.87
CA LYS A 94 8.76 -2.16 -9.18
C LYS A 94 7.62 -3.15 -9.39
N ILE A 95 7.30 -3.91 -8.35
CA ILE A 95 6.18 -4.87 -8.39
C ILE A 95 4.86 -4.14 -8.62
N VAL A 96 4.60 -3.09 -7.86
CA VAL A 96 3.37 -2.31 -8.01
C VAL A 96 3.30 -1.66 -9.39
N GLY A 97 4.43 -1.12 -9.87
CA GLY A 97 4.49 -0.56 -11.21
C GLY A 97 4.12 -1.57 -12.30
N LYS A 98 4.61 -2.80 -12.15
CA LYS A 98 4.27 -3.88 -13.07
C LYS A 98 2.79 -4.24 -12.99
N ARG A 99 2.25 -4.35 -11.77
CA ARG A 99 0.82 -4.61 -11.56
C ARG A 99 -0.04 -3.54 -12.21
N LEU A 100 0.37 -2.30 -12.09
CA LEU A 100 -0.33 -1.17 -12.69
C LEU A 100 -0.34 -1.26 -14.22
N GLY A 101 0.79 -1.63 -14.81
CA GLY A 101 0.90 -1.81 -16.25
C GLY A 101 0.08 -2.98 -16.80
N ASP A 102 -0.13 -4.01 -15.98
CA ASP A 102 -0.88 -5.21 -16.37
C ASP A 102 -2.40 -5.09 -16.08
N SER A 103 -2.81 -4.02 -15.44
CA SER A 103 -4.23 -3.84 -15.07
C SER A 103 -5.10 -3.30 -16.19
#